data_dead421b7e7afcae92e566030e9212eb
#
_entry.id   dead421b7e7afcae92e566030e9212eb
#
_cell.length_a   1.000
_cell.length_b   1.000
_cell.length_c   1.000
_cell.angle_alpha   90.00
_cell.angle_beta   90.00
_cell.angle_gamma   90.00
#
_symmetry.space_group_name_H-M   'P 1'
#
loop_
_entity.id
_entity.type
_entity.pdbx_description
1 polymer ?
#
loop_
_entity_poly.entity_id
_entity_poly.type
_entity_poly.pdbx_seq_one_letter_code
_entity_poly.pdbx_strand_id
1 'polypeptide(L)'
;EISECLVGSEMCIRDRAIGTLGFCLFFRIRRDKLIYGCIGGLLTSLFYCICSDLGMSILMRNLVPAIVGTLYAEIIARIVKAPATVFLIPAVIPLTPGGTLYYTMSAIVDGDMAKAQEQGGITLLVALGIAVGIVFISVIFYQLTNWNRRLKVTKNKPWQQG
;
A
#
# COMPACT_ATOMS: atom_id res chain seq x y z
N GLU A 1 -14.59 19.00 -19.23
CA GLU A 1 -14.17 17.59 -18.96
C GLU A 1 -12.84 17.51 -18.21
N ILE A 2 -11.82 18.31 -18.57
CA ILE A 2 -10.52 18.29 -17.87
C ILE A 2 -10.63 18.90 -16.46
N SER A 3 -11.45 19.92 -16.27
CA SER A 3 -11.66 20.57 -14.96
C SER A 3 -12.48 19.72 -13.99
N GLU A 4 -13.43 18.93 -14.46
CA GLU A 4 -14.19 17.99 -13.61
C GLU A 4 -13.31 16.79 -13.16
N CYS A 5 -12.41 16.33 -14.01
CA CYS A 5 -11.46 15.28 -13.67
C CYS A 5 -10.43 15.76 -12.62
N LEU A 6 -9.96 17.00 -12.73
CA LEU A 6 -9.06 17.63 -11.75
C LEU A 6 -9.73 17.85 -10.39
N VAL A 7 -10.96 18.34 -10.36
CA VAL A 7 -11.73 18.53 -9.12
C VAL A 7 -12.03 17.18 -8.45
N GLY A 8 -12.35 16.16 -9.24
CA GLY A 8 -12.56 14.79 -8.71
C GLY A 8 -11.29 14.18 -8.15
N SER A 9 -10.13 14.43 -8.75
CA SER A 9 -8.84 13.90 -8.26
C SER A 9 -8.37 14.63 -7.00
N GLU A 10 -8.55 15.94 -6.90
CA GLU A 10 -8.21 16.71 -5.68
C GLU A 10 -9.07 16.32 -4.48
N MET A 11 -10.39 16.14 -4.68
CA MET A 11 -11.28 15.62 -3.63
C MET A 11 -10.86 14.22 -3.20
N CYS A 12 -10.53 13.34 -4.14
CA CYS A 12 -10.11 11.98 -3.86
C CYS A 12 -8.80 11.94 -3.05
N ILE A 13 -7.84 12.82 -3.36
CA ILE A 13 -6.55 12.92 -2.64
C ILE A 13 -6.77 13.47 -1.23
N ARG A 14 -7.61 14.51 -1.07
CA ARG A 14 -7.92 15.09 0.25
C ARG A 14 -8.61 14.08 1.17
N ASP A 15 -9.61 13.38 0.68
CA ASP A 15 -10.35 12.40 1.48
C ASP A 15 -9.45 11.23 1.90
N ARG A 16 -8.59 10.76 1.00
CA ARG A 16 -7.62 9.70 1.31
C ARG A 16 -6.53 10.18 2.27
N ALA A 17 -6.07 11.42 2.15
CA ALA A 17 -5.13 12.03 3.07
C ALA A 17 -5.71 12.14 4.48
N ILE A 18 -6.95 12.62 4.61
CA ILE A 18 -7.66 12.71 5.90
C ILE A 18 -7.87 11.32 6.49
N GLY A 19 -8.28 10.35 5.68
CA GLY A 19 -8.41 8.95 6.08
C GLY A 19 -7.10 8.37 6.61
N THR A 20 -6.00 8.56 5.89
CA THR A 20 -4.67 8.10 6.31
C THR A 20 -4.22 8.75 7.61
N LEU A 21 -4.43 10.05 7.78
CA LEU A 21 -4.16 10.78 9.02
C LEU A 21 -4.98 10.21 10.19
N GLY A 22 -6.28 9.98 9.99
CA GLY A 22 -7.15 9.38 10.99
C GLY A 22 -6.67 8.00 11.44
N PHE A 23 -6.26 7.15 10.49
CA PHE A 23 -5.71 5.83 10.82
C PHE A 23 -4.35 5.93 11.52
N CYS A 24 -3.47 6.82 11.10
CA CYS A 24 -2.19 7.03 11.78
C CYS A 24 -2.38 7.45 13.25
N LEU A 25 -3.37 8.29 13.52
CA LEU A 25 -3.75 8.69 14.88
C LEU A 25 -4.37 7.54 15.66
N PHE A 26 -5.25 6.76 15.03
CA PHE A 26 -5.93 5.62 15.65
C PHE A 26 -4.93 4.54 16.09
N PHE A 27 -3.95 4.21 15.26
CA PHE A 27 -2.90 3.24 15.59
C PHE A 27 -1.85 3.79 16.57
N ARG A 28 -2.04 5.01 17.09
CA ARG A 28 -1.16 5.62 18.08
C ARG A 28 0.32 5.56 17.68
N ILE A 29 0.60 5.75 16.41
CA ILE A 29 1.97 5.81 15.90
C ILE A 29 2.69 6.97 16.59
N ARG A 30 3.91 6.75 17.08
CA ARG A 30 4.72 7.78 17.72
C ARG A 30 4.76 9.02 16.83
N ARG A 31 4.54 10.20 17.43
CA ARG A 31 4.44 11.48 16.70
C ARG A 31 5.61 11.71 15.73
N ASP A 32 6.81 11.27 16.13
CA ASP A 32 8.03 11.37 15.31
C ASP A 32 7.97 10.52 14.02
N LYS A 33 7.16 9.45 14.01
CA LYS A 33 7.02 8.50 12.89
C LYS A 33 5.72 8.71 12.11
N LEU A 34 4.78 9.49 12.67
CA LEU A 34 3.48 9.79 12.09
C LEU A 34 3.62 10.46 10.72
N ILE A 35 4.54 11.43 10.62
CA ILE A 35 4.80 12.18 9.38
C ILE A 35 5.22 11.24 8.24
N TYR A 36 6.10 10.30 8.53
CA TYR A 36 6.54 9.32 7.52
C TYR A 36 5.40 8.40 7.06
N GLY A 37 4.51 7.97 7.96
CA GLY A 37 3.32 7.20 7.61
C GLY A 37 2.35 7.97 6.72
N CYS A 38 2.11 9.25 7.04
CA CYS A 38 1.26 10.13 6.25
C CYS A 38 1.81 10.36 4.84
N ILE A 39 3.13 10.59 4.71
CA ILE A 39 3.79 10.74 3.42
C ILE A 39 3.63 9.46 2.58
N GLY A 40 3.76 8.28 3.20
CA GLY A 40 3.53 7.00 2.52
C GLY A 40 2.12 6.87 1.96
N GLY A 41 1.09 7.18 2.76
CA GLY A 41 -0.30 7.16 2.32
C GLY A 41 -0.62 8.20 1.23
N LEU A 42 -0.04 9.39 1.31
CA LEU A 42 -0.17 10.40 0.25
C LEU A 42 0.49 9.93 -1.05
N LEU A 43 1.68 9.36 -0.98
CA LEU A 43 2.40 8.86 -2.13
C LEU A 43 1.62 7.75 -2.86
N THR A 44 1.10 6.76 -2.13
CA THR A 44 0.27 5.70 -2.71
C THR A 44 -1.01 6.23 -3.32
N SER A 45 -1.66 7.22 -2.67
CA SER A 45 -2.86 7.87 -3.20
C SER A 45 -2.59 8.62 -4.50
N LEU A 46 -1.47 9.33 -4.58
CA LEU A 46 -1.05 10.05 -5.78
C LEU A 46 -0.82 9.08 -6.96
N PHE A 47 -0.06 8.00 -6.73
CA PHE A 47 0.16 6.98 -7.77
C PHE A 47 -1.12 6.28 -8.19
N TYR A 48 -2.05 6.04 -7.27
CA TYR A 48 -3.36 5.50 -7.61
C TYR A 48 -4.14 6.42 -8.54
N CYS A 49 -4.16 7.74 -8.27
CA CYS A 49 -4.82 8.71 -9.14
C CYS A 49 -4.20 8.74 -10.54
N ILE A 50 -2.86 8.80 -10.62
CA ILE A 50 -2.13 8.78 -11.90
C ILE A 50 -2.48 7.52 -12.71
N CYS A 51 -2.45 6.34 -12.09
CA CYS A 51 -2.78 5.08 -12.77
C CYS A 51 -4.26 5.02 -13.18
N SER A 52 -5.15 5.68 -12.42
CA SER A 52 -6.57 5.79 -12.76
C SER A 52 -6.78 6.67 -13.99
N ASP A 53 -6.10 7.82 -14.05
CA ASP A 53 -6.19 8.76 -15.17
C ASP A 53 -5.61 8.18 -16.47
N LEU A 54 -4.60 7.31 -16.35
CA LEU A 54 -4.04 6.58 -17.50
C LEU A 54 -4.94 5.44 -18.02
N GLY A 55 -6.12 5.22 -17.43
CA GLY A 55 -7.06 4.20 -17.86
C GLY A 55 -6.56 2.76 -17.70
N MET A 56 -5.64 2.51 -16.76
CA MET A 56 -5.09 1.18 -16.52
C MET A 56 -6.15 0.19 -16.02
N SER A 57 -5.93 -1.12 -16.25
CA SER A 57 -6.82 -2.16 -15.73
C SER A 57 -6.90 -2.11 -14.19
N ILE A 58 -8.04 -2.55 -13.63
CA ILE A 58 -8.32 -2.53 -12.18
C ILE A 58 -7.18 -3.14 -11.38
N LEU A 59 -6.60 -4.23 -11.87
CA LEU A 59 -5.48 -4.91 -11.22
C LEU A 59 -4.22 -4.03 -11.20
N MET A 60 -3.83 -3.47 -12.33
CA MET A 60 -2.62 -2.62 -12.44
C MET A 60 -2.75 -1.32 -11.64
N ARG A 61 -3.93 -0.72 -11.62
CA ARG A 61 -4.26 0.49 -10.86
C ARG A 61 -4.06 0.32 -9.35
N ASN A 62 -4.14 -0.91 -8.82
CA ASN A 62 -3.90 -1.20 -7.42
C ASN A 62 -2.51 -1.81 -7.15
N LEU A 63 -1.98 -2.57 -8.11
CA LEU A 63 -0.67 -3.21 -8.00
C LEU A 63 0.47 -2.18 -7.97
N VAL A 64 0.47 -1.21 -8.87
CA VAL A 64 1.54 -0.19 -8.97
C VAL A 64 1.64 0.65 -7.69
N PRO A 65 0.58 1.26 -7.16
CA PRO A 65 0.66 1.99 -5.90
C PRO A 65 1.04 1.11 -4.71
N ALA A 66 0.61 -0.16 -4.68
CA ALA A 66 1.00 -1.10 -3.64
C ALA A 66 2.52 -1.38 -3.65
N ILE A 67 3.11 -1.54 -4.84
CA ILE A 67 4.57 -1.66 -5.01
C ILE A 67 5.28 -0.41 -4.48
N VAL A 68 4.85 0.77 -4.91
CA VAL A 68 5.46 2.05 -4.51
C VAL A 68 5.35 2.27 -2.99
N GLY A 69 4.17 2.03 -2.41
CA GLY A 69 3.94 2.17 -0.98
C GLY A 69 4.77 1.20 -0.14
N THR A 70 4.88 -0.05 -0.59
CA THR A 70 5.70 -1.06 0.09
C THR A 70 7.17 -0.74 -0.01
N LEU A 71 7.64 -0.31 -1.19
CA LEU A 71 9.02 0.12 -1.40
C LEU A 71 9.38 1.29 -0.48
N TYR A 72 8.52 2.30 -0.41
CA TYR A 72 8.67 3.43 0.50
C TYR A 72 8.75 2.97 1.97
N ALA A 73 7.82 2.12 2.41
CA ALA A 73 7.76 1.61 3.78
C ALA A 73 9.03 0.84 4.16
N GLU A 74 9.56 0.00 3.28
CA GLU A 74 10.80 -0.76 3.50
C GLU A 74 12.03 0.14 3.60
N ILE A 75 12.12 1.19 2.77
CA ILE A 75 13.24 2.14 2.80
C ILE A 75 13.20 2.95 4.10
N ILE A 76 12.05 3.53 4.44
CA ILE A 76 11.89 4.36 5.65
C ILE A 76 12.10 3.54 6.92
N ALA A 77 11.61 2.31 6.96
CA ALA A 77 11.82 1.40 8.09
C ALA A 77 13.31 1.20 8.42
N ARG A 78 14.16 1.15 7.41
CA ARG A 78 15.61 1.02 7.58
C ARG A 78 16.27 2.32 8.04
N ILE A 79 15.83 3.46 7.51
CA ILE A 79 16.35 4.79 7.90
C ILE A 79 15.99 5.08 9.35
N VAL A 80 14.74 4.85 9.73
CA VAL A 80 14.21 5.18 11.08
C VAL A 80 14.46 4.04 12.09
N LYS A 81 15.04 2.91 11.64
CA LYS A 81 15.29 1.70 12.46
C LYS A 81 14.02 1.22 13.18
N ALA A 82 12.91 1.14 12.45
CA ALA A 82 11.61 0.68 12.93
C ALA A 82 11.11 -0.49 12.09
N PRO A 83 10.14 -1.30 12.60
CA PRO A 83 9.52 -2.34 11.81
C PRO A 83 8.84 -1.77 10.57
N ALA A 84 9.00 -2.41 9.40
CA ALA A 84 8.41 -1.96 8.14
C ALA A 84 6.87 -1.87 8.20
N THR A 85 6.24 -2.74 9.00
CA THR A 85 4.79 -2.77 9.20
C THR A 85 4.20 -1.46 9.71
N VAL A 86 4.95 -0.69 10.51
CA VAL A 86 4.51 0.62 11.04
C VAL A 86 4.26 1.64 9.93
N PHE A 87 5.00 1.55 8.83
CA PHE A 87 4.88 2.45 7.68
C PHE A 87 4.06 1.83 6.55
N LEU A 88 4.08 0.49 6.43
CA LEU A 88 3.35 -0.26 5.42
C LEU A 88 1.83 -0.14 5.62
N ILE A 89 1.36 -0.29 6.87
CA ILE A 89 -0.08 -0.23 7.17
C ILE A 89 -0.69 1.10 6.70
N PRO A 90 -0.21 2.30 7.12
CA PRO A 90 -0.78 3.56 6.66
C PRO A 90 -0.60 3.80 5.15
N ALA A 91 0.45 3.25 4.53
CA ALA A 91 0.67 3.37 3.10
C ALA A 91 -0.35 2.54 2.29
N VAL A 92 -0.82 1.40 2.79
CA VAL A 92 -1.73 0.49 2.08
C VAL A 92 -3.21 0.79 2.37
N ILE A 93 -3.54 1.38 3.51
CA ILE A 93 -4.93 1.71 3.90
C ILE A 93 -5.70 2.47 2.80
N PRO A 94 -5.14 3.49 2.13
CA PRO A 94 -5.86 4.19 1.07
C PRO A 94 -6.23 3.32 -0.15
N LEU A 95 -5.55 2.17 -0.32
CA LEU A 95 -5.80 1.23 -1.40
C LEU A 95 -6.88 0.20 -1.05
N THR A 96 -7.22 0.06 0.23
CA THR A 96 -8.18 -0.96 0.70
C THR A 96 -9.54 -0.80 -0.01
N PRO A 97 -10.09 -1.89 -0.59
CA PRO A 97 -11.31 -1.83 -1.39
C PRO A 97 -12.58 -1.77 -0.52
N GLY A 98 -12.63 -0.81 0.43
CA GLY A 98 -13.74 -0.69 1.38
C GLY A 98 -15.07 -0.38 0.71
N GLY A 99 -15.08 0.48 -0.30
CA GLY A 99 -16.30 0.84 -1.05
C GLY A 99 -16.89 -0.33 -1.81
N THR A 100 -16.06 -1.04 -2.60
CA THR A 100 -16.52 -2.19 -3.38
C THR A 100 -16.96 -3.34 -2.49
N LEU A 101 -16.32 -3.53 -1.34
CA LEU A 101 -16.73 -4.51 -0.34
C LEU A 101 -18.11 -4.15 0.25
N TYR A 102 -18.32 -2.88 0.57
CA TYR A 102 -19.62 -2.40 1.06
C TYR A 102 -20.73 -2.63 0.02
N TYR A 103 -20.51 -2.27 -1.24
CA TYR A 103 -21.49 -2.49 -2.30
C TYR A 103 -21.76 -3.98 -2.56
N THR A 104 -20.75 -4.83 -2.43
CA THR A 104 -20.93 -6.29 -2.51
C THR A 104 -21.87 -6.78 -1.41
N MET A 105 -21.64 -6.35 -0.16
CA MET A 105 -22.49 -6.76 0.98
C MET A 105 -23.92 -6.21 0.85
N SER A 106 -24.06 -4.94 0.43
CA SER A 106 -25.38 -4.34 0.19
C SER A 106 -26.17 -5.11 -0.86
N ALA A 107 -25.56 -5.45 -1.98
CA ALA A 107 -26.19 -6.21 -3.05
C ALA A 107 -26.64 -7.62 -2.60
N ILE A 108 -25.86 -8.26 -1.71
CA ILE A 108 -26.27 -9.55 -1.12
C ILE A 108 -27.51 -9.38 -0.26
N VAL A 109 -27.57 -8.34 0.58
CA VAL A 109 -28.71 -8.06 1.46
C VAL A 109 -29.96 -7.71 0.65
N ASP A 110 -29.80 -6.98 -0.46
CA ASP A 110 -30.88 -6.62 -1.39
C ASP A 110 -31.34 -7.80 -2.27
N GLY A 111 -30.66 -8.95 -2.20
CA GLY A 111 -30.95 -10.14 -2.99
C GLY A 111 -30.52 -10.06 -4.46
N ASP A 112 -29.80 -9.03 -4.86
CA ASP A 112 -29.29 -8.85 -6.22
C ASP A 112 -27.93 -9.59 -6.38
N MET A 113 -28.01 -10.90 -6.63
CA MET A 113 -26.83 -11.75 -6.76
C MET A 113 -25.97 -11.40 -7.99
N ALA A 114 -26.54 -10.82 -9.03
CA ALA A 114 -25.79 -10.41 -10.21
C ALA A 114 -24.83 -9.26 -9.88
N LYS A 115 -25.32 -8.21 -9.24
CA LYS A 115 -24.48 -7.09 -8.76
C LYS A 115 -23.50 -7.54 -7.69
N ALA A 116 -23.90 -8.42 -6.78
CA ALA A 116 -23.02 -8.95 -5.74
C ALA A 116 -21.82 -9.68 -6.34
N GLN A 117 -22.03 -10.48 -7.39
CA GLN A 117 -20.96 -11.20 -8.09
C GLN A 117 -20.02 -10.23 -8.84
N GLU A 118 -20.58 -9.24 -9.52
CA GLU A 118 -19.78 -8.22 -10.22
C GLU A 118 -18.89 -7.42 -9.25
N GLN A 119 -19.46 -6.84 -8.21
CA GLN A 119 -18.73 -6.05 -7.21
C GLN A 119 -17.76 -6.91 -6.40
N GLY A 120 -18.13 -8.14 -6.09
CA GLY A 120 -17.26 -9.12 -5.42
C GLY A 120 -16.05 -9.49 -6.28
N GLY A 121 -16.24 -9.67 -7.57
CA GLY A 121 -15.14 -9.92 -8.52
C GLY A 121 -14.15 -8.76 -8.58
N ILE A 122 -14.64 -7.53 -8.64
CA ILE A 122 -13.81 -6.30 -8.60
C ILE A 122 -13.03 -6.26 -7.28
N THR A 123 -13.68 -6.52 -6.16
CA THR A 123 -13.05 -6.51 -4.83
C THR A 123 -11.91 -7.52 -4.74
N LEU A 124 -12.11 -8.73 -5.27
CA LEU A 124 -11.07 -9.76 -5.32
C LEU A 124 -9.88 -9.35 -6.19
N LEU A 125 -10.12 -8.76 -7.36
CA LEU A 125 -9.04 -8.28 -8.24
C LEU A 125 -8.21 -7.18 -7.58
N VAL A 126 -8.86 -6.25 -6.87
CA VAL A 126 -8.19 -5.21 -6.10
C VAL A 126 -7.33 -5.81 -4.99
N ALA A 127 -7.90 -6.72 -4.20
CA ALA A 127 -7.20 -7.39 -3.11
C ALA A 127 -5.99 -8.19 -3.60
N LEU A 128 -6.12 -8.91 -4.72
CA LEU A 128 -5.02 -9.63 -5.36
C LEU A 128 -3.92 -8.69 -5.84
N GLY A 129 -4.28 -7.58 -6.48
CA GLY A 129 -3.31 -6.57 -6.93
C GLY A 129 -2.47 -6.03 -5.79
N ILE A 130 -3.12 -5.67 -4.68
CA ILE A 130 -2.44 -5.18 -3.47
C ILE A 130 -1.55 -6.26 -2.86
N ALA A 131 -2.08 -7.48 -2.68
CA ALA A 131 -1.34 -8.57 -2.06
C ALA A 131 -0.07 -8.94 -2.85
N VAL A 132 -0.19 -9.08 -4.18
CA VAL A 132 0.94 -9.37 -5.05
C VAL A 132 1.98 -8.25 -4.99
N GLY A 133 1.57 -6.98 -5.02
CA GLY A 133 2.47 -5.84 -4.92
C GLY A 133 3.28 -5.84 -3.61
N ILE A 134 2.62 -6.08 -2.48
CA ILE A 134 3.27 -6.15 -1.16
C ILE A 134 4.25 -7.31 -1.10
N VAL A 135 3.80 -8.53 -1.45
CA VAL A 135 4.63 -9.74 -1.36
C VAL A 135 5.86 -9.62 -2.24
N PHE A 136 5.70 -9.13 -3.47
CA PHE A 136 6.79 -9.00 -4.42
C PHE A 136 7.94 -8.15 -3.87
N ILE A 137 7.64 -6.97 -3.37
CA ILE A 137 8.64 -6.06 -2.80
C ILE A 137 9.21 -6.60 -1.48
N SER A 138 8.36 -7.12 -0.58
CA SER A 138 8.81 -7.65 0.72
C SER A 138 9.78 -8.83 0.54
N VAL A 139 9.53 -9.72 -0.42
CA VAL A 139 10.43 -10.85 -0.73
C VAL A 139 11.77 -10.34 -1.26
N ILE A 140 11.78 -9.37 -2.18
CA ILE A 140 13.02 -8.79 -2.72
C ILE A 140 13.86 -8.19 -1.57
N PHE A 141 13.24 -7.39 -0.71
CA PHE A 141 13.95 -6.77 0.42
C PHE A 141 14.44 -7.78 1.46
N TYR A 142 13.67 -8.82 1.71
CA TYR A 142 14.10 -9.93 2.57
C TYR A 142 15.34 -10.62 2.02
N GLN A 143 15.36 -10.93 0.72
CA GLN A 143 16.50 -11.56 0.05
C GLN A 143 17.74 -10.65 0.08
N LEU A 144 17.60 -9.36 -0.21
CA LEU A 144 18.69 -8.40 -0.16
C LEU A 144 19.30 -8.28 1.24
N THR A 145 18.46 -8.29 2.27
CA THR A 145 18.91 -8.19 3.67
C THR A 145 19.66 -9.46 4.09
N ASN A 146 19.18 -10.62 3.67
CA ASN A 146 19.81 -11.90 3.97
C ASN A 146 21.15 -12.03 3.26
N TRP A 147 21.24 -11.56 2.01
CA TRP A 147 22.49 -11.53 1.26
C TRP A 147 23.56 -10.68 1.93
N ASN A 148 23.19 -9.47 2.36
CA ASN A 148 24.10 -8.56 3.06
C ASN A 148 24.56 -9.11 4.43
N ARG A 149 23.69 -9.85 5.13
CA ARG A 149 24.09 -10.55 6.38
C ARG A 149 25.10 -11.64 6.10
N ARG A 150 24.91 -12.44 5.06
CA ARG A 150 25.84 -13.52 4.69
C ARG A 150 27.22 -12.96 4.33
N LEU A 151 27.28 -11.88 3.56
CA LEU A 151 28.55 -11.23 3.19
C LEU A 151 29.29 -10.67 4.42
N LYS A 152 28.58 -10.11 5.41
CA LYS A 152 29.20 -9.62 6.65
C LYS A 152 29.75 -10.76 7.51
N VAL A 153 29.07 -11.90 7.58
CA VAL A 153 29.53 -13.08 8.34
C VAL A 153 30.77 -13.69 7.68
N THR A 154 30.83 -13.72 6.36
CA THR A 154 32.00 -14.23 5.63
C THR A 154 33.21 -13.30 5.80
N LYS A 155 33.00 -12.00 5.91
CA LYS A 155 34.08 -11.00 6.07
C LYS A 155 34.62 -10.93 7.51
N ASN A 156 33.84 -11.40 8.50
CA ASN A 156 34.19 -11.40 9.92
C ASN A 156 34.63 -12.78 10.46
N LYS A 157 35.07 -13.70 9.59
CA LYS A 157 35.85 -14.86 10.01
C LYS A 157 37.35 -14.53 9.83
N PRO A 158 38.05 -13.92 10.81
CA PRO A 158 39.49 -13.89 10.83
C PRO A 158 39.96 -15.23 11.45
N TRP A 159 40.67 -16.01 10.62
CA TRP A 159 41.73 -16.93 11.06
C TRP A 159 41.61 -17.56 12.46
N GLN A 160 40.81 -18.58 12.61
CA GLN A 160 41.04 -19.60 13.63
C GLN A 160 41.47 -20.89 12.90
N GLN A 161 42.71 -20.90 12.43
CA GLN A 161 43.51 -22.08 12.17
C GLN A 161 44.91 -21.72 12.65
N GLY A 162 45.24 -22.16 13.85
CA GLY A 162 46.50 -22.20 14.50
C GLY A 162 46.42 -23.09 15.67
#